data_d59efae849237bfd1b584c2fc7705373
#
_entry.id   d59efae849237bfd1b584c2fc7705373
#
_cell.length_a   1.000
_cell.length_b   1.000
_cell.length_c   1.000
_cell.angle_alpha   90.00
_cell.angle_beta   90.00
_cell.angle_gamma   90.00
#
_symmetry.space_group_name_H-M   'P 1'
#
loop_
_entity.id
_entity.type
_entity.pdbx_description
1 polymer ?
#
loop_
_entity_poly.entity_id
_entity_poly.type
_entity_poly.pdbx_seq_one_letter_code
_entity_poly.pdbx_strand_id
1 'polypeptide(L)'
;MVRWLDEIDLDPSDPPVRMGVRTLGDQSWLLQDDEEESQLALKAKLTKDESSEVFLALPESEAAGLEVCSLITGTGRQLIPDSKDLHPLKRAGLSVQEDLCLMRRDEGCWVLAAASLCFPSRWRLSEKIGREISDVHGPVTGYPEFLRKKVNSLMDRLSTTPVWRRNWFIHPDPSLYQPERPENGDPIIEAVHVHDELFLRRERQTLRRLHTARWI
;
A
#
# COMPACT_ATOMS: atom_id res chain seq x y z
N MET A 1 -13.68 -4.91 17.69
CA MET A 1 -12.42 -4.21 18.02
C MET A 1 -11.27 -5.11 17.63
N VAL A 2 -10.52 -4.74 16.61
CA VAL A 2 -9.36 -5.53 16.18
C VAL A 2 -8.26 -5.33 17.22
N ARG A 3 -7.84 -6.41 17.86
CA ARG A 3 -6.72 -6.39 18.85
C ARG A 3 -5.36 -6.32 18.14
N TRP A 4 -5.18 -5.32 17.31
CA TRP A 4 -3.97 -5.17 16.50
C TRP A 4 -2.70 -4.88 17.33
N LEU A 5 -2.86 -4.38 18.57
CA LEU A 5 -1.72 -4.20 19.48
C LEU A 5 -1.07 -5.53 19.86
N ASP A 6 -1.88 -6.60 19.99
CA ASP A 6 -1.38 -7.95 20.31
C ASP A 6 -0.55 -8.55 19.14
N GLU A 7 -0.60 -7.93 17.98
CA GLU A 7 0.13 -8.36 16.79
C GLU A 7 1.44 -7.60 16.56
N ILE A 8 1.76 -6.61 17.37
CA ILE A 8 3.02 -5.87 17.26
C ILE A 8 4.07 -6.62 18.08
N ASP A 9 5.01 -7.22 17.36
CA ASP A 9 6.20 -7.83 17.95
C ASP A 9 7.28 -6.74 18.04
N LEU A 10 7.51 -6.29 19.27
CA LEU A 10 8.51 -5.26 19.60
C LEU A 10 9.78 -5.90 20.20
N ASP A 11 10.21 -7.04 19.69
CA ASP A 11 11.47 -7.64 20.14
C ASP A 11 12.65 -6.73 19.74
N PRO A 12 13.35 -6.10 20.70
CA PRO A 12 14.47 -5.21 20.39
C PRO A 12 15.67 -5.95 19.78
N SER A 13 15.70 -7.29 19.84
CA SER A 13 16.73 -8.11 19.22
C SER A 13 16.46 -8.34 17.72
N ASP A 14 15.26 -8.01 17.26
CA ASP A 14 14.89 -8.17 15.86
C ASP A 14 15.64 -7.17 14.97
N PRO A 15 16.15 -7.61 13.80
CA PRO A 15 16.74 -6.69 12.85
C PRO A 15 15.70 -5.62 12.43
N PRO A 16 16.09 -4.35 12.31
CA PRO A 16 15.18 -3.24 12.06
C PRO A 16 14.42 -3.35 10.72
N VAL A 17 14.87 -4.21 9.82
CA VAL A 17 14.22 -4.46 8.52
C VAL A 17 14.04 -5.94 8.28
N ARG A 18 12.80 -6.41 8.39
CA ARG A 18 12.40 -7.79 8.04
C ARG A 18 11.41 -7.78 6.88
N MET A 19 11.49 -8.78 6.01
CA MET A 19 10.42 -8.98 5.02
C MET A 19 9.12 -9.43 5.67
N GLY A 20 9.19 -10.23 6.72
CA GLY A 20 8.07 -10.62 7.58
C GLY A 20 6.84 -11.19 6.85
N VAL A 21 7.07 -11.79 5.65
CA VAL A 21 5.98 -12.26 4.78
C VAL A 21 5.43 -13.57 5.30
N ARG A 22 4.09 -13.67 5.37
CA ARG A 22 3.33 -14.83 5.82
C ARG A 22 2.26 -15.18 4.79
N THR A 23 1.87 -16.44 4.70
CA THR A 23 0.70 -16.85 3.91
C THR A 23 -0.55 -16.24 4.54
N LEU A 24 -1.47 -15.71 3.70
CA LEU A 24 -2.70 -15.11 4.19
C LEU A 24 -3.66 -16.14 4.82
N GLY A 25 -3.63 -17.40 4.33
CA GLY A 25 -4.52 -18.47 4.79
C GLY A 25 -5.98 -18.10 4.53
N ASP A 26 -6.83 -18.37 5.52
CA ASP A 26 -8.28 -18.11 5.46
C ASP A 26 -8.65 -16.65 5.81
N GLN A 27 -7.67 -15.78 6.06
CA GLN A 27 -7.92 -14.37 6.34
C GLN A 27 -8.37 -13.64 5.08
N SER A 28 -9.25 -12.65 5.24
CA SER A 28 -9.59 -11.75 4.14
C SER A 28 -8.37 -10.92 3.71
N TRP A 29 -8.19 -10.77 2.40
CA TRP A 29 -7.17 -9.87 1.86
C TRP A 29 -7.61 -8.40 1.92
N LEU A 30 -8.92 -8.15 1.94
CA LEU A 30 -9.51 -6.85 2.24
C LEU A 30 -9.98 -6.85 3.70
N LEU A 31 -9.74 -5.74 4.39
CA LEU A 31 -10.23 -5.50 5.73
C LEU A 31 -11.48 -4.61 5.66
N GLN A 32 -12.29 -4.72 6.69
CA GLN A 32 -13.39 -3.83 6.97
C GLN A 32 -13.41 -3.60 8.47
N ASP A 33 -13.33 -2.36 8.87
CA ASP A 33 -13.37 -1.95 10.27
C ASP A 33 -14.24 -0.70 10.46
N ASP A 34 -14.24 -0.17 11.67
CA ASP A 34 -15.08 0.96 12.07
C ASP A 34 -14.66 2.28 11.35
N GLU A 35 -13.49 2.31 10.73
CA GLU A 35 -12.95 3.47 9.99
C GLU A 35 -13.30 3.45 8.49
N GLU A 36 -13.96 2.41 7.98
CA GLU A 36 -14.21 2.26 6.54
C GLU A 36 -14.92 3.47 5.95
N GLU A 37 -15.99 3.93 6.58
CA GLU A 37 -16.79 5.06 6.06
C GLU A 37 -15.97 6.34 6.00
N SER A 38 -15.23 6.65 7.06
CA SER A 38 -14.38 7.83 7.15
C SER A 38 -13.24 7.81 6.12
N GLN A 39 -12.61 6.66 5.94
CA GLN A 39 -11.52 6.47 5.00
C GLN A 39 -11.99 6.49 3.55
N LEU A 40 -13.13 5.89 3.21
CA LEU A 40 -13.72 5.98 1.87
C LEU A 40 -14.13 7.42 1.52
N ALA A 41 -14.69 8.16 2.47
CA ALA A 41 -15.01 9.58 2.28
C ALA A 41 -13.74 10.41 2.03
N LEU A 42 -12.66 10.15 2.78
CA LEU A 42 -11.37 10.80 2.57
C LEU A 42 -10.78 10.45 1.19
N LYS A 43 -10.83 9.19 0.76
CA LYS A 43 -10.39 8.78 -0.58
C LYS A 43 -11.16 9.48 -1.69
N ALA A 44 -12.48 9.58 -1.56
CA ALA A 44 -13.32 10.29 -2.52
C ALA A 44 -12.93 11.78 -2.62
N LYS A 45 -12.70 12.43 -1.48
CA LYS A 45 -12.24 13.82 -1.41
C LYS A 45 -10.88 13.99 -2.08
N LEU A 46 -9.88 13.21 -1.66
CA LEU A 46 -8.52 13.28 -2.22
C LEU A 46 -8.51 13.00 -3.73
N THR A 47 -9.31 12.05 -4.19
CA THR A 47 -9.41 11.73 -5.62
C THR A 47 -9.99 12.89 -6.43
N LYS A 48 -10.83 13.72 -5.84
CA LYS A 48 -11.37 14.93 -6.47
C LYS A 48 -10.38 16.08 -6.44
N ASP A 49 -9.75 16.30 -5.29
CA ASP A 49 -8.95 17.51 -5.03
C ASP A 49 -7.48 17.33 -5.51
N GLU A 50 -6.94 16.12 -5.37
CA GLU A 50 -5.53 15.76 -5.62
C GLU A 50 -5.40 14.60 -6.63
N SER A 51 -6.22 14.58 -7.68
CA SER A 51 -6.37 13.41 -8.57
C SER A 51 -5.06 12.87 -9.13
N SER A 52 -4.13 13.76 -9.54
CA SER A 52 -2.82 13.39 -10.11
C SER A 52 -1.82 12.90 -9.07
N GLU A 53 -2.05 13.16 -7.78
CA GLU A 53 -1.18 12.74 -6.68
C GLU A 53 -1.63 11.40 -6.07
N VAL A 54 -2.93 11.07 -6.18
CA VAL A 54 -3.50 9.86 -5.56
C VAL A 54 -3.88 8.76 -6.55
N PHE A 55 -3.88 9.07 -7.85
CA PHE A 55 -4.13 8.08 -8.89
C PHE A 55 -3.28 8.32 -10.13
N LEU A 56 -2.46 7.35 -10.48
CA LEU A 56 -1.72 7.30 -11.75
C LEU A 56 -1.74 5.87 -12.30
N ALA A 57 -1.79 5.75 -13.62
CA ALA A 57 -1.82 4.46 -14.30
C ALA A 57 -1.15 4.55 -15.67
N LEU A 58 -0.28 3.59 -15.97
CA LEU A 58 0.22 3.38 -17.33
C LEU A 58 -0.87 2.73 -18.19
N PRO A 59 -0.94 3.03 -19.49
CA PRO A 59 -2.05 2.61 -20.36
C PRO A 59 -2.34 1.10 -20.33
N GLU A 60 -1.32 0.27 -20.24
CA GLU A 60 -1.43 -1.19 -20.25
C GLU A 60 -1.98 -1.79 -18.93
N SER A 61 -2.22 -1.01 -17.92
CA SER A 61 -2.69 -1.47 -16.60
C SER A 61 -4.20 -1.73 -16.52
N GLU A 62 -4.97 -1.37 -17.56
CA GLU A 62 -6.43 -1.44 -17.54
C GLU A 62 -6.96 -2.87 -17.32
N ALA A 63 -6.42 -3.85 -18.07
CA ALA A 63 -6.82 -5.25 -17.94
C ALA A 63 -6.54 -5.81 -16.53
N ALA A 64 -5.40 -5.46 -15.93
CA ALA A 64 -5.08 -5.83 -14.57
C ALA A 64 -6.01 -5.14 -13.56
N GLY A 65 -6.38 -3.89 -13.79
CA GLY A 65 -7.37 -3.16 -13.00
C GLY A 65 -8.75 -3.82 -13.02
N LEU A 66 -9.20 -4.33 -14.17
CA LEU A 66 -10.45 -5.09 -14.28
C LEU A 66 -10.39 -6.39 -13.49
N GLU A 67 -9.25 -7.09 -13.48
CA GLU A 67 -9.09 -8.28 -12.66
C GLU A 67 -9.17 -7.95 -11.16
N VAL A 68 -8.56 -6.84 -10.72
CA VAL A 68 -8.69 -6.38 -9.33
C VAL A 68 -10.15 -6.10 -8.97
N CYS A 69 -10.92 -5.44 -9.85
CA CYS A 69 -12.36 -5.26 -9.67
C CYS A 69 -13.09 -6.61 -9.46
N SER A 70 -12.76 -7.61 -10.28
CA SER A 70 -13.35 -8.95 -10.19
C SER A 70 -12.97 -9.66 -8.88
N LEU A 71 -11.72 -9.49 -8.42
CA LEU A 71 -11.28 -10.02 -7.14
C LEU A 71 -12.01 -9.38 -5.94
N ILE A 72 -12.24 -8.08 -5.99
CA ILE A 72 -13.00 -7.36 -4.95
C ILE A 72 -14.45 -7.85 -4.92
N THR A 73 -15.13 -7.91 -6.06
CA THR A 73 -16.51 -8.40 -6.13
C THR A 73 -16.63 -9.87 -5.71
N GLY A 74 -15.60 -10.67 -5.98
CA GLY A 74 -15.51 -12.07 -5.53
C GLY A 74 -15.50 -12.23 -4.00
N THR A 75 -15.19 -11.17 -3.23
CA THR A 75 -15.31 -11.16 -1.76
C THR A 75 -16.73 -10.82 -1.27
N GLY A 76 -17.66 -10.52 -2.17
CA GLY A 76 -19.01 -10.04 -1.84
C GLY A 76 -19.10 -8.52 -1.70
N ARG A 77 -18.00 -7.78 -1.86
CA ARG A 77 -18.02 -6.32 -1.82
C ARG A 77 -18.57 -5.73 -3.12
N GLN A 78 -19.26 -4.61 -2.98
CA GLN A 78 -19.75 -3.85 -4.11
C GLN A 78 -18.74 -2.78 -4.52
N LEU A 79 -18.60 -2.61 -5.83
CA LEU A 79 -17.85 -1.50 -6.39
C LEU A 79 -18.75 -0.28 -6.54
N ILE A 80 -18.18 0.92 -6.44
CA ILE A 80 -18.89 2.13 -6.87
C ILE A 80 -19.37 1.98 -8.32
N PRO A 81 -20.42 2.71 -8.75
CA PRO A 81 -20.93 2.63 -10.13
C PRO A 81 -19.83 2.82 -11.18
N ASP A 82 -19.97 2.13 -12.28
CA ASP A 82 -19.05 2.25 -13.41
C ASP A 82 -19.26 3.58 -14.14
N SER A 83 -18.15 4.12 -14.67
CA SER A 83 -18.14 5.29 -15.54
C SER A 83 -17.14 5.03 -16.65
N LYS A 84 -17.48 5.39 -17.89
CA LYS A 84 -16.62 5.16 -19.07
C LYS A 84 -15.26 5.84 -18.96
N ASP A 85 -15.18 6.90 -18.15
CA ASP A 85 -13.96 7.69 -17.98
C ASP A 85 -13.17 7.29 -16.73
N LEU A 86 -13.63 6.29 -16.00
CA LEU A 86 -13.01 5.87 -14.74
C LEU A 86 -12.15 4.61 -14.94
N HIS A 87 -10.84 4.75 -14.81
CA HIS A 87 -9.93 3.62 -14.86
C HIS A 87 -10.34 2.54 -13.83
N PRO A 88 -10.38 1.23 -14.20
CA PRO A 88 -10.85 0.16 -13.32
C PRO A 88 -10.17 0.14 -11.95
N LEU A 89 -8.85 0.34 -11.89
CA LEU A 89 -8.12 0.39 -10.61
C LEU A 89 -8.54 1.59 -9.74
N LYS A 90 -8.86 2.73 -10.35
CA LYS A 90 -9.37 3.90 -9.61
C LYS A 90 -10.75 3.60 -9.01
N ARG A 91 -11.61 2.96 -9.80
CA ARG A 91 -12.90 2.46 -9.34
C ARG A 91 -12.75 1.50 -8.16
N ALA A 92 -11.85 0.52 -8.29
CA ALA A 92 -11.53 -0.43 -7.24
C ALA A 92 -11.06 0.28 -5.95
N GLY A 93 -10.09 1.21 -6.08
CA GLY A 93 -9.54 1.94 -4.96
C GLY A 93 -10.53 2.82 -4.21
N LEU A 94 -11.55 3.35 -4.90
CA LEU A 94 -12.65 4.11 -4.29
C LEU A 94 -13.72 3.21 -3.62
N SER A 95 -13.60 1.90 -3.77
CA SER A 95 -14.56 0.93 -3.26
C SER A 95 -14.07 0.15 -2.04
N VAL A 96 -12.81 0.31 -1.66
CA VAL A 96 -12.16 -0.40 -0.54
C VAL A 96 -11.28 0.54 0.28
N GLN A 97 -11.05 0.19 1.56
CA GLN A 97 -10.19 0.98 2.44
C GLN A 97 -8.73 0.95 1.98
N GLU A 98 -8.30 -0.17 1.42
CA GLU A 98 -6.91 -0.38 1.00
C GLU A 98 -6.51 0.56 -0.14
N ASP A 99 -5.28 1.01 -0.11
CA ASP A 99 -4.60 1.52 -1.29
C ASP A 99 -4.19 0.35 -2.18
N LEU A 100 -4.35 0.52 -3.48
CA LEU A 100 -4.11 -0.53 -4.48
C LEU A 100 -2.96 -0.16 -5.40
N CYS A 101 -1.97 -1.04 -5.48
CA CYS A 101 -0.81 -0.88 -6.36
C CYS A 101 -0.70 -2.07 -7.32
N LEU A 102 -0.53 -1.80 -8.59
CA LEU A 102 -0.25 -2.79 -9.62
C LEU A 102 1.22 -2.74 -10.01
N MET A 103 1.90 -3.86 -9.77
CA MET A 103 3.28 -4.06 -10.19
C MET A 103 3.31 -4.89 -11.47
N ARG A 104 4.04 -4.43 -12.49
CA ARG A 104 4.21 -5.14 -13.74
C ARG A 104 5.63 -5.67 -13.87
N ARG A 105 5.76 -6.91 -14.38
CA ARG A 105 7.06 -7.47 -14.76
C ARG A 105 7.48 -6.92 -16.12
N ASP A 106 8.59 -6.20 -16.14
CA ASP A 106 9.13 -5.56 -17.33
C ASP A 106 10.65 -5.81 -17.41
N GLU A 107 11.16 -6.32 -18.53
CA GLU A 107 12.59 -6.58 -18.81
C GLU A 107 13.40 -7.16 -17.61
N GLY A 108 12.79 -8.00 -16.81
CA GLY A 108 13.46 -8.60 -15.68
C GLY A 108 13.26 -7.89 -14.33
N CYS A 109 12.60 -6.73 -14.30
CA CYS A 109 12.32 -5.92 -13.12
C CYS A 109 10.82 -5.83 -12.82
N TRP A 110 10.47 -5.46 -11.59
CA TRP A 110 9.11 -5.15 -11.19
C TRP A 110 8.92 -3.65 -11.12
N VAL A 111 7.99 -3.13 -11.92
CA VAL A 111 7.72 -1.70 -12.11
C VAL A 111 6.35 -1.36 -11.54
N LEU A 112 6.24 -0.23 -10.80
CA LEU A 112 4.96 0.29 -10.37
C LEU A 112 4.22 0.87 -11.57
N ALA A 113 3.21 0.16 -12.06
CA ALA A 113 2.52 0.51 -13.31
C ALA A 113 1.19 1.24 -13.11
N ALA A 114 0.53 1.04 -11.99
CA ALA A 114 -0.65 1.82 -11.62
C ALA A 114 -0.83 1.80 -10.10
N ALA A 115 -1.42 2.87 -9.55
CA ALA A 115 -1.83 2.88 -8.16
C ALA A 115 -3.00 3.82 -7.91
N SER A 116 -3.87 3.40 -6.97
CA SER A 116 -4.80 4.24 -6.25
C SER A 116 -4.26 4.34 -4.82
N LEU A 117 -3.55 5.44 -4.53
CA LEU A 117 -2.75 5.65 -3.33
C LEU A 117 -3.22 6.91 -2.61
N CYS A 118 -4.09 6.76 -1.64
CA CYS A 118 -4.63 7.87 -0.84
C CYS A 118 -3.97 8.02 0.54
N PHE A 119 -3.25 7.00 0.98
CA PHE A 119 -2.64 6.95 2.30
C PHE A 119 -1.12 6.72 2.24
N PRO A 120 -0.38 7.57 1.48
CA PRO A 120 1.06 7.44 1.39
C PRO A 120 1.72 7.72 2.75
N SER A 121 2.84 7.04 3.02
CA SER A 121 3.69 7.31 4.17
C SER A 121 4.98 7.98 3.70
N ARG A 122 4.94 9.30 3.51
CA ARG A 122 6.08 10.15 3.17
C ARG A 122 6.71 9.85 1.81
N TRP A 123 5.87 9.61 0.80
CA TRP A 123 6.28 9.47 -0.59
C TRP A 123 5.17 9.88 -1.56
N ARG A 124 5.54 10.38 -2.73
CA ARG A 124 4.63 10.83 -3.77
C ARG A 124 4.50 9.77 -4.86
N LEU A 125 3.26 9.51 -5.29
CA LEU A 125 2.99 8.56 -6.38
C LEU A 125 3.62 9.02 -7.70
N SER A 126 3.56 10.31 -8.00
CA SER A 126 4.13 10.93 -9.20
C SER A 126 5.63 10.68 -9.36
N GLU A 127 6.37 10.51 -8.25
CA GLU A 127 7.81 10.21 -8.27
C GLU A 127 8.12 8.72 -8.49
N LYS A 128 7.14 7.83 -8.31
CA LYS A 128 7.33 6.38 -8.27
C LYS A 128 6.70 5.63 -9.43
N ILE A 129 5.67 6.18 -10.05
CA ILE A 129 5.04 5.55 -11.21
C ILE A 129 6.04 5.33 -12.34
N GLY A 130 6.02 4.16 -12.96
CA GLY A 130 6.97 3.77 -14.01
C GLY A 130 8.36 3.38 -13.50
N ARG A 131 8.64 3.44 -12.18
CA ARG A 131 9.95 3.08 -11.62
C ARG A 131 9.96 1.64 -11.07
N GLU A 132 11.15 1.07 -11.04
CA GLU A 132 11.38 -0.23 -10.42
C GLU A 132 11.07 -0.20 -8.92
N ILE A 133 10.60 -1.33 -8.40
CA ILE A 133 10.31 -1.49 -6.96
C ILE A 133 11.52 -1.18 -6.08
N SER A 134 12.71 -1.45 -6.56
CA SER A 134 13.96 -1.10 -5.90
C SER A 134 14.13 0.40 -5.71
N ASP A 135 13.73 1.20 -6.69
CA ASP A 135 13.82 2.66 -6.66
C ASP A 135 12.66 3.27 -5.87
N VAL A 136 11.49 2.60 -5.87
CA VAL A 136 10.37 2.96 -4.99
C VAL A 136 10.81 2.96 -3.52
N HIS A 137 11.62 1.98 -3.12
CA HIS A 137 12.14 1.84 -1.75
C HIS A 137 13.47 2.56 -1.49
N GLY A 138 14.11 3.13 -2.53
CA GLY A 138 15.43 3.78 -2.42
C GLY A 138 15.58 4.84 -1.31
N PRO A 139 14.56 5.65 -0.99
CA PRO A 139 14.63 6.61 0.12
C PRO A 139 14.63 6.01 1.52
N VAL A 140 14.38 4.70 1.67
CA VAL A 140 14.42 4.04 2.97
C VAL A 140 15.86 3.92 3.43
N THR A 141 16.22 4.66 4.48
CA THR A 141 17.56 4.64 5.07
C THR A 141 17.96 3.20 5.42
N GLY A 142 19.09 2.75 4.88
CA GLY A 142 19.56 1.40 5.15
C GLY A 142 18.89 0.30 4.31
N TYR A 143 18.25 0.64 3.16
CA TYR A 143 17.76 -0.37 2.22
C TYR A 143 18.94 -1.03 1.47
N PRO A 144 19.47 -2.15 1.97
CA PRO A 144 20.68 -2.74 1.43
C PRO A 144 20.42 -3.50 0.14
N GLU A 145 21.44 -3.63 -0.71
CA GLU A 145 21.38 -4.35 -1.98
C GLU A 145 20.86 -5.80 -1.83
N PHE A 146 21.18 -6.46 -0.72
CA PHE A 146 20.67 -7.82 -0.48
C PHE A 146 19.14 -7.86 -0.32
N LEU A 147 18.53 -6.77 0.20
CA LEU A 147 17.07 -6.68 0.36
C LEU A 147 16.39 -6.45 -0.99
N ARG A 148 17.01 -5.67 -1.88
CA ARG A 148 16.59 -5.51 -3.29
C ARG A 148 16.42 -6.86 -3.98
N LYS A 149 17.45 -7.72 -3.90
CA LYS A 149 17.42 -9.07 -4.47
C LYS A 149 16.33 -9.94 -3.83
N LYS A 150 16.16 -9.85 -2.52
CA LYS A 150 15.12 -10.60 -1.81
C LYS A 150 13.71 -10.17 -2.20
N VAL A 151 13.48 -8.86 -2.35
CA VAL A 151 12.17 -8.33 -2.78
C VAL A 151 11.85 -8.79 -4.20
N ASN A 152 12.76 -8.62 -5.16
CA ASN A 152 12.55 -9.11 -6.52
C ASN A 152 12.30 -10.62 -6.56
N SER A 153 13.09 -11.41 -5.81
CA SER A 153 12.90 -12.85 -5.71
C SER A 153 11.56 -13.23 -5.04
N LEU A 154 11.08 -12.45 -4.08
CA LEU A 154 9.74 -12.64 -3.52
C LEU A 154 8.68 -12.39 -4.60
N MET A 155 8.74 -11.24 -5.27
CA MET A 155 7.78 -10.87 -6.31
C MET A 155 7.72 -11.92 -7.43
N ASP A 156 8.88 -12.48 -7.84
CA ASP A 156 8.94 -13.54 -8.85
C ASP A 156 8.27 -14.84 -8.41
N ARG A 157 8.29 -15.14 -7.11
CA ARG A 157 7.71 -16.37 -6.53
C ARG A 157 6.26 -16.22 -6.08
N LEU A 158 5.70 -15.01 -6.09
CA LEU A 158 4.30 -14.84 -5.76
C LEU A 158 3.40 -15.67 -6.67
N SER A 159 2.40 -16.28 -6.09
CA SER A 159 1.35 -17.02 -6.76
C SER A 159 0.00 -16.31 -6.60
N THR A 160 -1.06 -16.90 -7.09
CA THR A 160 -2.43 -16.43 -6.86
C THR A 160 -2.88 -16.59 -5.41
N THR A 161 -2.16 -17.42 -4.62
CA THR A 161 -2.36 -17.51 -3.16
C THR A 161 -1.76 -16.27 -2.51
N PRO A 162 -2.58 -15.44 -1.84
CA PRO A 162 -2.09 -14.21 -1.24
C PRO A 162 -1.10 -14.45 -0.11
N VAL A 163 -0.12 -13.57 -0.01
CA VAL A 163 0.73 -13.44 1.16
C VAL A 163 0.54 -12.06 1.76
N TRP A 164 0.87 -11.89 3.02
CA TRP A 164 0.76 -10.62 3.69
C TRP A 164 1.96 -10.33 4.57
N ARG A 165 2.15 -9.05 4.84
CA ARG A 165 3.13 -8.52 5.80
C ARG A 165 2.55 -7.31 6.48
N ARG A 166 3.19 -6.86 7.54
CA ARG A 166 2.87 -5.61 8.21
C ARG A 166 4.12 -4.80 8.46
N ASN A 167 3.95 -3.49 8.40
CA ASN A 167 4.90 -2.50 8.87
C ASN A 167 4.22 -1.66 9.95
N TRP A 168 5.01 -0.98 10.72
CA TRP A 168 4.54 0.04 11.64
C TRP A 168 5.54 1.18 11.69
N PHE A 169 5.04 2.36 11.94
CA PHE A 169 5.80 3.60 12.04
C PHE A 169 5.24 4.43 13.17
N ILE A 170 6.08 5.27 13.76
CA ILE A 170 5.66 6.27 14.73
C ILE A 170 5.72 7.62 14.04
N HIS A 171 4.62 8.36 14.09
CA HIS A 171 4.46 9.67 13.49
C HIS A 171 3.94 10.69 14.50
N PRO A 172 4.37 11.95 14.43
CA PRO A 172 3.79 13.04 15.20
C PRO A 172 2.46 13.54 14.62
N ASP A 173 2.12 13.17 13.41
CA ASP A 173 0.90 13.56 12.68
C ASP A 173 0.00 12.33 12.48
N PRO A 174 -1.26 12.34 12.93
CA PRO A 174 -2.22 11.24 12.76
C PRO A 174 -2.80 11.15 11.35
N SER A 175 -2.58 12.13 10.48
CA SER A 175 -3.17 12.17 9.13
C SER A 175 -2.78 10.95 8.31
N LEU A 176 -3.74 10.38 7.59
CA LEU A 176 -3.48 9.25 6.70
C LEU A 176 -2.79 9.69 5.40
N TYR A 177 -3.15 10.85 4.87
CA TYR A 177 -2.54 11.40 3.67
C TYR A 177 -1.29 12.20 4.02
N GLN A 178 -0.12 11.57 3.85
CA GLN A 178 1.19 12.17 4.14
C GLN A 178 2.14 11.93 2.95
N PRO A 179 2.01 12.68 1.84
CA PRO A 179 2.85 12.48 0.66
C PRO A 179 4.27 13.01 0.85
N GLU A 180 4.49 13.88 1.82
CA GLU A 180 5.77 14.57 2.01
C GLU A 180 6.40 14.26 3.36
N ARG A 181 7.71 14.38 3.41
CA ARG A 181 8.45 14.46 4.67
C ARG A 181 8.47 15.91 5.12
N PRO A 182 8.36 16.19 6.43
CA PRO A 182 8.61 17.53 6.94
C PRO A 182 10.01 18.00 6.54
N GLU A 183 10.12 19.22 5.99
CA GLU A 183 11.41 19.79 5.52
C GLU A 183 12.47 19.81 6.62
N ASN A 184 12.07 20.09 7.85
CA ASN A 184 12.97 20.16 9.01
C ASN A 184 13.08 18.83 9.78
N GLY A 185 12.60 17.72 9.20
CA GLY A 185 12.47 16.44 9.91
C GLY A 185 11.29 16.42 10.89
N ASP A 186 11.15 15.30 11.59
CA ASP A 186 10.13 15.19 12.64
C ASP A 186 10.50 16.04 13.87
N PRO A 187 9.50 16.61 14.56
CA PRO A 187 9.77 17.34 15.80
C PRO A 187 10.41 16.42 16.84
N ILE A 188 11.31 16.97 17.62
CA ILE A 188 11.87 16.28 18.79
C ILE A 188 10.81 16.33 19.90
N ILE A 189 10.32 15.16 20.29
CA ILE A 189 9.30 15.03 21.34
C ILE A 189 9.96 14.53 22.61
N GLU A 190 9.75 15.24 23.71
CA GLU A 190 10.25 14.82 25.02
C GLU A 190 9.56 13.52 25.48
N ALA A 191 10.29 12.65 26.17
CA ALA A 191 9.81 11.34 26.58
C ALA A 191 8.50 11.39 27.39
N VAL A 192 8.26 12.45 28.11
CA VAL A 192 7.04 12.64 28.92
C VAL A 192 5.79 12.89 28.05
N HIS A 193 5.95 13.36 26.82
CA HIS A 193 4.86 13.68 25.87
C HIS A 193 4.63 12.61 24.80
N VAL A 194 5.43 11.55 24.78
CA VAL A 194 5.35 10.49 23.75
C VAL A 194 3.94 9.90 23.61
N HIS A 195 3.22 9.74 24.72
CA HIS A 195 1.87 9.16 24.71
C HIS A 195 0.80 10.08 24.11
N ASP A 196 1.01 11.39 24.16
CA ASP A 196 0.03 12.39 23.76
C ASP A 196 0.32 12.96 22.37
N GLU A 197 1.57 12.91 21.92
CA GLU A 197 2.04 13.57 20.70
C GLU A 197 2.48 12.61 19.60
N LEU A 198 2.55 11.30 19.88
CA LEU A 198 2.93 10.30 18.89
C LEU A 198 1.81 9.33 18.57
N PHE A 199 1.71 9.01 17.28
CA PHE A 199 0.72 8.09 16.73
C PHE A 199 1.43 6.87 16.15
N LEU A 200 0.92 5.70 16.46
CA LEU A 200 1.37 4.46 15.85
C LEU A 200 0.60 4.21 14.55
N ARG A 201 1.28 4.41 13.43
CA ARG A 201 0.76 4.05 12.11
C ARG A 201 1.13 2.61 11.78
N ARG A 202 0.12 1.82 11.52
CA ARG A 202 0.28 0.43 11.10
C ARG A 202 -0.15 0.28 9.65
N GLU A 203 0.65 -0.43 8.86
CA GLU A 203 0.34 -0.78 7.49
C GLU A 203 0.29 -2.30 7.33
N ARG A 204 -0.83 -2.80 6.84
CA ARG A 204 -0.96 -4.19 6.40
C ARG A 204 -0.86 -4.21 4.87
N GLN A 205 0.08 -4.97 4.35
CA GLN A 205 0.30 -5.12 2.92
C GLN A 205 -0.02 -6.55 2.52
N THR A 206 -0.94 -6.72 1.57
CA THR A 206 -1.29 -8.01 0.97
C THR A 206 -0.78 -8.03 -0.46
N LEU A 207 -0.10 -9.11 -0.85
CA LEU A 207 0.48 -9.27 -2.18
C LEU A 207 0.00 -10.58 -2.80
N ARG A 208 -0.34 -10.54 -4.06
CA ARG A 208 -0.71 -11.72 -4.84
C ARG A 208 -0.43 -11.51 -6.32
N ARG A 209 -0.16 -12.60 -7.02
CA ARG A 209 -0.10 -12.56 -8.47
C ARG A 209 -1.51 -12.55 -9.06
N LEU A 210 -1.72 -11.74 -10.09
CA LEU A 210 -2.93 -11.78 -10.88
C LEU A 210 -2.86 -12.94 -11.91
N HIS A 211 -4.01 -13.40 -12.39
CA HIS A 211 -4.09 -14.37 -13.49
C HIS A 211 -3.67 -13.73 -14.82
N THR A 212 -3.94 -12.45 -14.98
CA THR A 212 -3.38 -11.65 -16.08
C THR A 212 -1.86 -11.67 -15.97
N ALA A 213 -1.20 -12.33 -16.90
CA ALA A 213 0.23 -12.60 -16.84
C ALA A 213 1.05 -11.32 -16.61
N ARG A 214 2.12 -11.42 -15.80
CA ARG A 214 3.08 -10.36 -15.46
C ARG A 214 2.61 -9.30 -14.45
N TRP A 215 1.49 -9.51 -13.74
CA TRP A 215 0.98 -8.55 -12.76
C TRP A 215 0.92 -9.10 -11.33
N ILE A 216 1.19 -8.23 -10.38
CA ILE A 216 0.98 -8.40 -8.94
C ILE A 216 0.15 -7.25 -8.43
#